data_80c7e6f0c974e3964093ffd6b8ebd7b1
#
_entry.id   80c7e6f0c974e3964093ffd6b8ebd7b1
#
_cell.length_a   1.000
_cell.length_b   1.000
_cell.length_c   1.000
_cell.angle_alpha   90.00
_cell.angle_beta   90.00
_cell.angle_gamma   90.00
#
_symmetry.space_group_name_H-M   'P 1'
#
loop_
_entity.id
_entity.type
_entity.pdbx_description
1 polymer ?
#
loop_
_entity_poly.entity_id
_entity_poly.type
_entity_poly.pdbx_seq_one_letter_code
_entity_poly.pdbx_strand_id
1 'polypeptide(L)'
;MSSTVKPRTRHAHARAAQRLETRLEAYDRTDPFQAFNVLLKLLGNLPSRIGGCAFRLTPEEHRLSLHLLNIVEPFVGLAPSRRTITRQPTEILDNIAFCVDSKRDLLSLALSCQRMHDIVIPRHFHYRHIRCKISSLSVWNHLRIHRGLARNVRRLEVLDERAASTELRIPGDILTTDTDMDSTDDELGMHQKQERFLISALGKMTSLTSFTWSCNHSPISIDNIWPTLLKCTSLQEVDISDNLAFSNAELDETDAGSAKSRAVVLPHLKTVAVRSTKHAYGSKKHPVLTRIGGMLTHCPNLEALEIAYAQARSVPATHPIADELLLYSRFPRLTSLALTNLRCTIPDAPATFLASHAHITSLRLDLGASTRLDLPPNTLPSLRELHCSRDLATAILSCTVDNPRPLETLTGMRLAGTGTSADQLFLSSLRRYGTGVRRIELAGWSEMEDIRRLAEAAPNLVWLDVGKKGAAGAGALSRGPPVSNAAEWALLLAGMPELATFHGVRFFYEVSAGATAGGGTMADRSRVRKNDEVAGVLAWKCVKLRRVDHWEEGGGKVVVLVRDGERERAGEKVRWEVRRVKT
;
A
#
# COMPACT_ATOMS: atom_id res chain seq x y z
N MET A 1 -4.73 -78.38 20.32
CA MET A 1 -4.02 -78.33 19.01
C MET A 1 -3.42 -76.95 18.88
N SER A 2 -2.16 -76.76 19.27
CA SER A 2 -1.42 -75.55 19.22
C SER A 2 -0.55 -75.48 17.96
N SER A 3 -0.82 -74.50 17.13
CA SER A 3 -0.12 -74.25 15.88
C SER A 3 0.96 -73.24 16.12
N THR A 4 2.21 -73.67 16.16
CA THR A 4 3.43 -72.84 16.27
C THR A 4 3.75 -72.23 14.90
N VAL A 5 3.66 -70.89 14.83
CA VAL A 5 4.11 -70.09 13.69
C VAL A 5 5.61 -69.88 13.83
N LYS A 6 6.40 -70.41 12.89
CA LYS A 6 7.85 -70.12 12.77
C LYS A 6 8.12 -68.72 12.28
N PRO A 7 9.07 -67.98 12.87
CA PRO A 7 9.47 -66.65 12.36
C PRO A 7 10.31 -66.81 11.10
N ARG A 8 9.89 -66.10 10.04
CA ARG A 8 10.62 -65.96 8.78
C ARG A 8 11.84 -65.06 9.01
N THR A 9 13.02 -65.63 9.06
CA THR A 9 14.28 -64.89 9.04
C THR A 9 14.44 -64.16 7.70
N ARG A 10 14.30 -62.84 7.73
CA ARG A 10 14.71 -61.96 6.63
C ARG A 10 16.25 -61.92 6.65
N HIS A 11 16.89 -62.57 5.70
CA HIS A 11 18.29 -62.34 5.39
C HIS A 11 18.46 -60.90 4.87
N ALA A 12 18.82 -59.99 5.74
CA ALA A 12 19.35 -58.71 5.38
C ALA A 12 20.76 -58.93 4.85
N HIS A 13 20.95 -58.85 3.55
CA HIS A 13 22.29 -58.69 2.96
C HIS A 13 22.87 -57.37 3.48
N ALA A 14 23.59 -57.47 4.59
CA ALA A 14 24.49 -56.41 5.02
C ALA A 14 25.63 -56.34 3.97
N ARG A 15 25.51 -55.42 2.99
CA ARG A 15 26.63 -54.99 2.19
C ARG A 15 27.68 -54.47 3.19
N ALA A 16 28.78 -55.21 3.35
CA ALA A 16 29.92 -54.77 4.12
C ALA A 16 30.34 -53.38 3.57
N ALA A 17 30.13 -52.36 4.35
CA ALA A 17 30.59 -51.02 4.04
C ALA A 17 32.12 -51.08 3.92
N GLN A 18 32.62 -51.00 2.69
CA GLN A 18 34.05 -50.90 2.45
C GLN A 18 34.55 -49.68 3.23
N ARG A 19 35.35 -49.91 4.26
CA ARG A 19 36.00 -48.84 5.03
C ARG A 19 36.83 -48.01 4.04
N LEU A 20 36.40 -46.80 3.80
CA LEU A 20 37.16 -45.82 3.05
C LEU A 20 38.43 -45.46 3.84
N GLU A 21 39.56 -45.46 3.15
CA GLU A 21 40.81 -45.00 3.74
C GLU A 21 40.75 -43.49 3.89
N THR A 22 40.84 -42.99 5.15
CA THR A 22 40.71 -41.56 5.46
C THR A 22 42.03 -40.81 5.45
N ARG A 23 43.14 -41.49 5.17
CA ARG A 23 44.47 -40.88 5.07
C ARG A 23 44.57 -40.06 3.80
N LEU A 24 44.89 -38.76 3.91
CA LEU A 24 44.96 -37.82 2.79
C LEU A 24 46.10 -38.17 1.83
N GLU A 25 47.16 -38.80 2.35
CA GLU A 25 48.36 -39.18 1.60
C GLU A 25 48.13 -40.38 0.66
N ALA A 26 47.03 -41.11 0.84
CA ALA A 26 46.68 -42.26 0.00
C ALA A 26 46.13 -41.86 -1.39
N TYR A 27 45.91 -40.57 -1.61
CA TYR A 27 45.32 -40.06 -2.85
C TYR A 27 46.28 -39.15 -3.59
N ASP A 28 46.69 -39.59 -4.80
CA ASP A 28 47.56 -38.81 -5.64
C ASP A 28 46.84 -37.56 -6.18
N ARG A 29 47.48 -36.38 -6.04
CA ARG A 29 46.98 -35.12 -6.55
C ARG A 29 46.90 -35.05 -8.08
N THR A 30 47.57 -35.99 -8.77
CA THR A 30 47.58 -36.06 -10.24
C THR A 30 46.52 -37.00 -10.80
N ASP A 31 45.79 -37.77 -9.95
CA ASP A 31 44.73 -38.69 -10.39
C ASP A 31 43.32 -38.18 -9.94
N PRO A 32 42.68 -37.33 -10.74
CA PRO A 32 41.34 -36.80 -10.44
C PRO A 32 40.26 -37.87 -10.57
N PHE A 33 40.45 -38.93 -11.38
CA PHE A 33 39.45 -39.99 -11.54
C PHE A 33 39.35 -40.87 -10.30
N GLN A 34 40.48 -41.21 -9.69
CA GLN A 34 40.48 -41.92 -8.42
C GLN A 34 39.81 -41.08 -7.32
N ALA A 35 40.18 -39.81 -7.21
CA ALA A 35 39.62 -38.88 -6.25
C ALA A 35 38.08 -38.72 -6.42
N PHE A 36 37.60 -38.61 -7.66
CA PHE A 36 36.17 -38.53 -7.98
C PHE A 36 35.41 -39.81 -7.60
N ASN A 37 35.94 -40.96 -7.91
CA ASN A 37 35.33 -42.26 -7.56
C ASN A 37 35.23 -42.44 -6.04
N VAL A 38 36.23 -41.99 -5.30
CA VAL A 38 36.18 -42.02 -3.83
C VAL A 38 35.16 -41.05 -3.26
N LEU A 39 35.01 -39.85 -3.84
CA LEU A 39 33.94 -38.91 -3.50
C LEU A 39 32.54 -39.52 -3.71
N LEU A 40 32.34 -40.18 -4.85
CA LEU A 40 31.07 -40.86 -5.14
C LEU A 40 30.81 -42.01 -4.13
N LYS A 41 31.82 -42.77 -3.75
CA LYS A 41 31.71 -43.82 -2.72
C LYS A 41 31.35 -43.21 -1.36
N LEU A 42 31.96 -42.09 -1.00
CA LEU A 42 31.69 -41.37 0.24
C LEU A 42 30.24 -40.86 0.28
N LEU A 43 29.77 -40.28 -0.82
CA LEU A 43 28.37 -39.83 -0.97
C LEU A 43 27.40 -41.03 -0.96
N GLY A 44 27.74 -42.13 -1.63
CA GLY A 44 26.90 -43.34 -1.64
C GLY A 44 26.74 -44.01 -0.27
N ASN A 45 27.71 -43.83 0.63
CA ASN A 45 27.64 -44.36 2.00
C ASN A 45 26.85 -43.50 2.98
N LEU A 46 26.54 -42.23 2.64
CA LEU A 46 25.78 -41.33 3.49
C LEU A 46 24.35 -41.82 3.79
N PRO A 47 23.57 -42.32 2.82
CA PRO A 47 22.21 -42.81 3.06
C PRO A 47 22.14 -44.07 3.93
N SER A 48 23.22 -44.88 3.98
CA SER A 48 23.23 -46.14 4.78
C SER A 48 23.40 -45.89 6.28
N ARG A 49 23.70 -44.70 6.69
CA ARG A 49 23.85 -44.31 8.11
C ARG A 49 22.56 -43.78 8.75
N ILE A 50 21.42 -44.22 8.25
CA ILE A 50 20.11 -43.84 8.76
C ILE A 50 19.88 -44.52 10.11
N GLY A 51 20.17 -43.78 11.14
CA GLY A 51 19.84 -44.06 12.54
C GLY A 51 19.84 -42.76 13.30
N GLY A 52 18.77 -41.94 13.13
CA GLY A 52 18.58 -40.72 13.89
C GLY A 52 19.63 -39.65 13.67
N CYS A 53 19.31 -38.61 12.99
CA CYS A 53 19.90 -37.27 13.06
C CYS A 53 21.19 -36.96 12.34
N ALA A 54 21.76 -37.70 11.43
CA ALA A 54 22.92 -37.09 10.81
C ALA A 54 23.38 -37.69 9.49
N PHE A 55 23.01 -37.05 8.42
CA PHE A 55 23.83 -36.94 7.22
C PHE A 55 25.11 -36.12 7.50
N ARG A 56 25.80 -36.39 8.59
CA ARG A 56 27.04 -35.69 8.95
C ARG A 56 28.24 -36.59 8.66
N LEU A 57 29.12 -36.08 7.83
CA LEU A 57 30.44 -36.65 7.69
C LEU A 57 31.15 -36.62 9.05
N THR A 58 31.95 -37.64 9.33
CA THR A 58 32.91 -37.55 10.44
C THR A 58 33.94 -36.44 10.16
N PRO A 59 34.60 -35.88 11.16
CA PRO A 59 35.62 -34.84 10.92
C PRO A 59 36.73 -35.30 9.96
N GLU A 60 37.08 -36.59 9.98
CA GLU A 60 38.06 -37.18 9.07
C GLU A 60 37.53 -37.30 7.63
N GLU A 61 36.31 -37.77 7.46
CA GLU A 61 35.64 -37.82 6.15
C GLU A 61 35.37 -36.43 5.58
N HIS A 62 35.10 -35.45 6.41
CA HIS A 62 34.96 -34.06 5.97
C HIS A 62 36.32 -33.50 5.45
N ARG A 63 37.39 -33.74 6.18
CA ARG A 63 38.74 -33.37 5.71
C ARG A 63 39.10 -34.07 4.42
N LEU A 64 38.80 -35.37 4.32
CA LEU A 64 39.01 -36.14 3.10
C LEU A 64 38.19 -35.58 1.94
N SER A 65 36.89 -35.27 2.15
CA SER A 65 36.04 -34.71 1.09
C SER A 65 36.59 -33.39 0.56
N LEU A 66 37.07 -32.51 1.43
CA LEU A 66 37.69 -31.24 1.01
C LEU A 66 38.99 -31.46 0.23
N HIS A 67 39.79 -32.43 0.65
CA HIS A 67 41.02 -32.76 -0.05
C HIS A 67 40.74 -33.34 -1.45
N LEU A 68 39.81 -34.28 -1.56
CA LEU A 68 39.39 -34.87 -2.84
C LEU A 68 38.72 -33.83 -3.76
N LEU A 69 37.93 -32.93 -3.23
CA LEU A 69 37.36 -31.80 -4.00
C LEU A 69 38.46 -30.93 -4.61
N ASN A 70 39.50 -30.58 -3.85
CA ASN A 70 40.62 -29.79 -4.36
C ASN A 70 41.40 -30.51 -5.50
N ILE A 71 41.43 -31.85 -5.51
CA ILE A 71 42.03 -32.64 -6.58
C ILE A 71 41.15 -32.67 -7.83
N VAL A 72 39.81 -32.85 -7.64
CA VAL A 72 38.84 -33.02 -8.72
C VAL A 72 38.45 -31.69 -9.37
N GLU A 73 38.36 -30.63 -8.60
CA GLU A 73 37.86 -29.32 -9.00
C GLU A 73 38.54 -28.75 -10.28
N PRO A 74 39.88 -28.80 -10.44
CA PRO A 74 40.54 -28.30 -11.65
C PRO A 74 40.17 -29.06 -12.92
N PHE A 75 39.79 -30.33 -12.81
CA PHE A 75 39.51 -31.23 -13.95
C PHE A 75 38.05 -31.28 -14.35
N VAL A 76 37.15 -31.00 -13.41
CA VAL A 76 35.69 -30.98 -13.68
C VAL A 76 35.20 -29.60 -14.11
N GLY A 77 36.08 -28.61 -14.17
CA GLY A 77 35.73 -27.25 -14.52
C GLY A 77 34.89 -26.55 -13.44
N LEU A 78 34.78 -27.17 -12.25
CA LEU A 78 34.16 -26.60 -11.06
C LEU A 78 35.12 -25.67 -10.29
N ALA A 79 36.36 -25.48 -10.80
CA ALA A 79 37.25 -24.46 -10.26
C ALA A 79 36.46 -23.12 -10.24
N PRO A 80 36.23 -22.51 -9.09
CA PRO A 80 35.48 -21.29 -9.01
C PRO A 80 36.14 -20.28 -9.92
N SER A 81 35.44 -19.90 -10.99
CA SER A 81 35.95 -18.91 -11.94
C SER A 81 36.56 -17.78 -11.14
N ARG A 82 37.81 -17.37 -11.46
CA ARG A 82 38.43 -16.19 -10.83
C ARG A 82 37.56 -14.93 -10.97
N ARG A 83 36.54 -15.00 -11.84
CA ARG A 83 35.54 -13.95 -12.11
C ARG A 83 34.25 -14.09 -11.32
N THR A 84 34.18 -14.95 -10.29
CA THR A 84 32.95 -15.01 -9.45
C THR A 84 32.75 -13.70 -8.70
N ILE A 85 31.53 -13.24 -8.68
CA ILE A 85 31.14 -11.99 -7.99
C ILE A 85 31.61 -12.00 -6.53
N THR A 86 31.57 -13.15 -5.87
CA THR A 86 31.95 -13.30 -4.46
C THR A 86 33.43 -13.07 -4.19
N ARG A 87 34.29 -13.03 -5.20
CA ARG A 87 35.72 -12.75 -5.07
C ARG A 87 36.10 -11.28 -5.29
N GLN A 88 35.11 -10.45 -5.63
CA GLN A 88 35.33 -9.00 -5.76
C GLN A 88 35.71 -8.38 -4.39
N PRO A 89 36.46 -7.27 -4.38
CA PRO A 89 36.69 -6.49 -3.16
C PRO A 89 35.41 -6.16 -2.42
N THR A 90 35.49 -6.07 -1.11
CA THR A 90 34.30 -5.80 -0.25
C THR A 90 33.62 -4.48 -0.63
N GLU A 91 34.40 -3.47 -1.03
CA GLU A 91 33.93 -2.16 -1.46
C GLU A 91 33.06 -2.24 -2.72
N ILE A 92 33.45 -3.12 -3.65
CA ILE A 92 32.67 -3.36 -4.88
C ILE A 92 31.36 -4.06 -4.54
N LEU A 93 31.41 -5.07 -3.69
CA LEU A 93 30.19 -5.78 -3.24
C LEU A 93 29.26 -4.89 -2.42
N ASP A 94 29.83 -4.02 -1.55
CA ASP A 94 29.09 -3.01 -0.80
C ASP A 94 28.40 -2.01 -1.74
N ASN A 95 29.07 -1.55 -2.79
CA ASN A 95 28.48 -0.68 -3.80
C ASN A 95 27.40 -1.39 -4.63
N ILE A 96 27.57 -2.66 -4.96
CA ILE A 96 26.52 -3.46 -5.63
C ILE A 96 25.29 -3.56 -4.72
N ALA A 97 25.47 -3.93 -3.44
CA ALA A 97 24.38 -3.98 -2.46
C ALA A 97 23.73 -2.60 -2.28
N PHE A 98 24.51 -1.53 -2.32
CA PHE A 98 23.99 -0.15 -2.26
C PHE A 98 23.05 0.17 -3.43
N CYS A 99 23.33 -0.32 -4.64
CA CYS A 99 22.51 -0.09 -5.85
C CYS A 99 21.23 -0.95 -5.88
N VAL A 100 21.09 -1.96 -5.01
CA VAL A 100 19.87 -2.77 -4.94
C VAL A 100 18.80 -2.06 -4.11
N ASP A 101 17.71 -1.65 -4.73
CA ASP A 101 16.63 -0.91 -4.04
C ASP A 101 15.64 -1.83 -3.32
N SER A 102 15.32 -2.97 -3.91
CA SER A 102 14.37 -3.93 -3.36
C SER A 102 14.90 -4.63 -2.11
N LYS A 103 14.18 -4.51 -1.00
CA LYS A 103 14.52 -5.21 0.26
C LYS A 103 14.48 -6.73 0.09
N ARG A 104 13.60 -7.25 -0.77
CA ARG A 104 13.50 -8.69 -1.07
C ARG A 104 14.74 -9.18 -1.80
N ASP A 105 15.24 -8.40 -2.77
CA ASP A 105 16.43 -8.76 -3.53
C ASP A 105 17.68 -8.66 -2.68
N LEU A 106 17.76 -7.65 -1.79
CA LEU A 106 18.81 -7.58 -0.77
C LEU A 106 18.84 -8.82 0.13
N LEU A 107 17.65 -9.29 0.56
CA LEU A 107 17.57 -10.51 1.37
C LEU A 107 18.05 -11.74 0.56
N SER A 108 17.61 -11.86 -0.69
CA SER A 108 18.04 -12.94 -1.57
C SER A 108 19.56 -12.92 -1.78
N LEU A 109 20.13 -11.73 -1.94
CA LEU A 109 21.57 -11.54 -2.07
C LEU A 109 22.31 -11.92 -0.77
N ALA A 110 21.80 -11.52 0.39
CA ALA A 110 22.35 -11.89 1.69
C ALA A 110 22.35 -13.41 1.94
N LEU A 111 21.29 -14.09 1.48
CA LEU A 111 21.15 -15.54 1.64
C LEU A 111 22.01 -16.35 0.65
N SER A 112 22.63 -15.72 -0.34
CA SER A 112 23.45 -16.43 -1.34
C SER A 112 24.75 -17.00 -0.81
N CYS A 113 25.44 -16.31 0.10
CA CYS A 113 26.63 -16.79 0.80
C CYS A 113 26.94 -15.94 2.04
N GLN A 114 27.75 -16.48 2.97
CA GLN A 114 28.13 -15.81 4.22
C GLN A 114 28.76 -14.43 3.99
N ARG A 115 29.63 -14.30 2.99
CA ARG A 115 30.28 -13.01 2.70
C ARG A 115 29.29 -11.94 2.28
N MET A 116 28.29 -12.29 1.45
CA MET A 116 27.23 -11.35 1.07
C MET A 116 26.31 -11.04 2.24
N HIS A 117 26.04 -12.02 3.10
CA HIS A 117 25.29 -11.80 4.35
C HIS A 117 25.95 -10.71 5.20
N ASP A 118 27.27 -10.83 5.46
CA ASP A 118 28.00 -9.90 6.35
C ASP A 118 28.13 -8.48 5.75
N ILE A 119 28.09 -8.36 4.42
CA ILE A 119 28.07 -7.06 3.75
C ILE A 119 26.68 -6.43 3.79
N VAL A 120 25.63 -7.23 3.55
CA VAL A 120 24.27 -6.72 3.40
C VAL A 120 23.61 -6.47 4.76
N ILE A 121 23.85 -7.35 5.75
CA ILE A 121 23.24 -7.27 7.08
C ILE A 121 24.29 -6.86 8.13
N PRO A 122 24.02 -5.86 8.96
CA PRO A 122 22.79 -5.04 9.04
C PRO A 122 22.77 -3.86 8.06
N ARG A 123 23.93 -3.47 7.53
CA ARG A 123 24.27 -2.19 6.90
C ARG A 123 23.26 -1.74 5.82
N HIS A 124 22.94 -2.60 4.86
CA HIS A 124 21.99 -2.26 3.80
C HIS A 124 20.57 -2.68 4.17
N PHE A 125 20.37 -3.89 4.67
CA PHE A 125 19.04 -4.44 4.87
C PHE A 125 18.25 -3.75 5.98
N HIS A 126 18.85 -3.52 7.17
CA HIS A 126 18.16 -2.90 8.28
C HIS A 126 18.01 -1.40 8.08
N TYR A 127 19.02 -0.74 7.51
CA TYR A 127 19.01 0.71 7.30
C TYR A 127 18.22 1.17 6.07
N ARG A 128 17.85 0.27 5.14
CA ARG A 128 17.07 0.66 3.94
C ARG A 128 15.76 1.35 4.26
N HIS A 129 15.08 0.91 5.29
CA HIS A 129 13.81 1.43 5.72
C HIS A 129 13.79 1.59 7.23
N ILE A 130 13.81 2.81 7.69
CA ILE A 130 13.71 3.18 9.10
C ILE A 130 12.32 3.77 9.33
N ARG A 131 11.67 3.30 10.39
CA ARG A 131 10.40 3.81 10.88
C ARG A 131 10.50 4.00 12.37
N CYS A 132 10.50 5.26 12.83
CA CYS A 132 10.72 5.59 14.22
C CYS A 132 9.91 6.80 14.66
N LYS A 133 9.80 7.00 15.97
CA LYS A 133 9.16 8.19 16.53
C LYS A 133 10.08 9.39 16.40
N ILE A 134 9.49 10.58 16.39
CA ILE A 134 10.24 11.83 16.37
C ILE A 134 11.15 11.97 17.61
N SER A 135 10.70 11.47 18.76
CA SER A 135 11.45 11.46 20.03
C SER A 135 12.60 10.45 20.07
N SER A 136 12.80 9.61 19.07
CA SER A 136 13.84 8.59 19.05
C SER A 136 15.24 9.22 18.88
N LEU A 137 15.72 9.95 19.90
CA LEU A 137 17.01 10.66 19.89
C LEU A 137 18.19 9.74 19.59
N SER A 138 18.19 8.52 20.13
CA SER A 138 19.23 7.52 19.87
C SER A 138 19.38 7.24 18.37
N VAL A 139 18.26 7.13 17.64
CA VAL A 139 18.26 6.91 16.19
C VAL A 139 18.87 8.11 15.47
N TRP A 140 18.41 9.33 15.81
CA TRP A 140 18.91 10.54 15.17
C TRP A 140 20.38 10.78 15.44
N ASN A 141 20.83 10.58 16.69
CA ASN A 141 22.23 10.71 17.07
C ASN A 141 23.10 9.67 16.35
N HIS A 142 22.68 8.41 16.34
CA HIS A 142 23.39 7.34 15.64
C HIS A 142 23.58 7.66 14.14
N LEU A 143 22.51 8.06 13.46
CA LEU A 143 22.58 8.41 12.03
C LEU A 143 23.37 9.69 11.75
N ARG A 144 23.40 10.64 12.70
CA ARG A 144 24.25 11.83 12.64
C ARG A 144 25.73 11.47 12.66
N ILE A 145 26.12 10.53 13.54
CA ILE A 145 27.51 10.08 13.73
C ILE A 145 27.93 9.17 12.60
N HIS A 146 27.12 8.18 12.26
CA HIS A 146 27.44 7.13 11.28
C HIS A 146 26.97 7.48 9.88
N ARG A 147 27.67 8.43 9.23
CA ARG A 147 27.35 8.92 7.87
C ARG A 147 27.22 7.79 6.82
N GLY A 148 28.08 6.74 6.92
CA GLY A 148 28.04 5.60 6.01
C GLY A 148 26.74 4.80 6.11
N LEU A 149 26.15 4.67 7.31
CA LEU A 149 24.88 4.00 7.53
C LEU A 149 23.70 4.90 7.13
N ALA A 150 23.76 6.19 7.49
CA ALA A 150 22.74 7.16 7.09
C ALA A 150 22.57 7.25 5.57
N ARG A 151 23.67 7.13 4.80
CA ARG A 151 23.63 7.09 3.33
C ARG A 151 22.80 5.91 2.78
N ASN A 152 22.70 4.81 3.51
CA ASN A 152 21.97 3.61 3.07
C ASN A 152 20.45 3.75 3.24
N VAL A 153 19.97 4.77 3.95
CA VAL A 153 18.54 5.01 4.17
C VAL A 153 17.90 5.45 2.85
N ARG A 154 16.91 4.66 2.40
CA ARG A 154 16.10 4.97 1.21
C ARG A 154 14.70 5.41 1.58
N ARG A 155 14.16 4.86 2.63
CA ARG A 155 12.84 5.18 3.13
C ARG A 155 12.89 5.54 4.61
N LEU A 156 12.40 6.72 4.92
CA LEU A 156 12.29 7.21 6.30
C LEU A 156 10.82 7.54 6.60
N GLU A 157 10.29 6.93 7.65
CA GLU A 157 8.96 7.22 8.17
C GLU A 157 9.10 7.74 9.61
N VAL A 158 8.75 9.01 9.79
CA VAL A 158 8.74 9.68 11.11
C VAL A 158 7.32 9.66 11.64
N LEU A 159 7.13 9.05 12.80
CA LEU A 159 5.83 8.84 13.42
C LEU A 159 5.64 9.71 14.65
N ASP A 160 4.38 9.92 14.97
CA ASP A 160 3.91 10.55 16.21
C ASP A 160 4.29 9.70 17.45
N GLU A 161 4.35 10.35 18.60
CA GLU A 161 4.59 9.70 19.89
C GLU A 161 3.56 8.62 20.27
N ARG A 162 2.35 8.72 19.70
CA ARG A 162 1.25 7.76 19.91
C ARG A 162 1.38 6.46 19.12
N ALA A 163 2.34 6.38 18.19
CA ALA A 163 2.55 5.18 17.42
C ALA A 163 2.89 3.97 18.30
N ALA A 164 2.30 2.81 17.99
CA ALA A 164 2.55 1.58 18.72
C ALA A 164 3.99 1.09 18.49
N SER A 165 4.59 0.48 19.50
CA SER A 165 5.95 -0.08 19.41
C SER A 165 6.08 -1.15 18.30
N THR A 166 5.01 -1.88 18.01
CA THR A 166 4.94 -2.89 16.94
C THR A 166 5.05 -2.30 15.53
N GLU A 167 4.82 -1.00 15.40
CA GLU A 167 4.93 -0.28 14.13
C GLU A 167 6.35 0.19 13.83
N LEU A 168 7.23 0.22 14.84
CA LEU A 168 8.57 0.73 14.69
C LEU A 168 9.48 -0.25 13.95
N ARG A 169 10.41 0.30 13.14
CA ARG A 169 11.46 -0.44 12.44
C ARG A 169 12.77 0.28 12.65
N ILE A 170 13.41 -0.04 13.75
CA ILE A 170 14.68 0.54 14.17
C ILE A 170 15.75 -0.55 14.02
N PRO A 171 16.92 -0.27 13.38
CA PRO A 171 18.04 -1.20 13.37
C PRO A 171 18.46 -1.63 14.78
N GLY A 172 18.67 -2.94 14.98
CA GLY A 172 18.92 -3.51 16.32
C GLY A 172 20.30 -3.20 16.90
N ASP A 173 21.20 -2.65 16.11
CA ASP A 173 22.53 -2.18 16.50
C ASP A 173 22.54 -0.75 17.06
N ILE A 174 21.41 -0.07 17.04
CA ILE A 174 21.24 1.24 17.67
C ILE A 174 21.02 1.05 19.16
N LEU A 175 22.06 1.31 19.94
CA LEU A 175 22.01 1.20 21.37
C LEU A 175 21.20 2.36 21.99
N THR A 176 20.35 2.04 22.94
CA THR A 176 19.60 3.06 23.71
C THR A 176 20.50 3.98 24.53
N THR A 177 21.76 3.58 24.73
CA THR A 177 22.81 4.32 25.44
C THR A 177 23.44 5.46 24.61
N ASP A 178 23.18 5.53 23.30
CA ASP A 178 23.64 6.64 22.45
C ASP A 178 22.88 7.96 22.71
N THR A 179 22.05 7.98 23.72
CA THR A 179 21.42 9.20 24.20
C THR A 179 22.45 10.00 24.99
N ASP A 180 22.87 11.15 24.46
CA ASP A 180 23.46 12.23 25.28
C ASP A 180 22.40 12.65 26.32
N MET A 181 22.47 11.98 27.46
CA MET A 181 21.59 12.20 28.61
C MET A 181 21.98 13.47 29.38
N ASP A 182 22.31 14.55 28.72
CA ASP A 182 22.17 15.85 29.31
C ASP A 182 20.67 16.10 29.52
N SER A 183 20.22 15.74 30.72
CA SER A 183 18.87 15.98 31.17
C SER A 183 18.64 17.48 31.26
N THR A 184 18.11 18.02 30.17
CA THR A 184 17.47 19.32 30.24
C THR A 184 16.06 19.05 30.76
N ASP A 185 15.78 19.48 31.99
CA ASP A 185 14.44 19.43 32.62
C ASP A 185 13.42 20.32 31.89
N ASP A 186 13.82 20.95 30.80
CA ASP A 186 13.01 21.82 29.96
C ASP A 186 12.50 21.07 28.70
N GLU A 187 11.20 20.81 28.64
CA GLU A 187 10.54 20.18 27.49
C GLU A 187 10.82 20.93 26.18
N LEU A 188 10.87 22.26 26.21
CA LEU A 188 11.12 23.07 25.03
C LEU A 188 12.55 22.88 24.50
N GLY A 189 13.54 22.80 25.39
CA GLY A 189 14.92 22.47 25.05
C GLY A 189 15.06 21.08 24.44
N MET A 190 14.25 20.13 24.93
CA MET A 190 14.21 18.75 24.42
C MET A 190 13.69 18.71 22.98
N HIS A 191 12.61 19.41 22.65
CA HIS A 191 12.07 19.46 21.29
C HIS A 191 13.03 20.12 20.30
N GLN A 192 13.71 21.18 20.69
CA GLN A 192 14.74 21.81 19.86
C GLN A 192 15.94 20.88 19.63
N LYS A 193 16.31 20.08 20.63
CA LYS A 193 17.37 19.06 20.50
C LYS A 193 16.96 17.97 19.52
N GLN A 194 15.73 17.44 19.63
CA GLN A 194 15.16 16.45 18.71
C GLN A 194 15.15 16.96 17.27
N GLU A 195 14.67 18.17 17.06
CA GLU A 195 14.62 18.80 15.75
C GLU A 195 16.03 18.96 15.14
N ARG A 196 16.99 19.50 15.89
CA ARG A 196 18.37 19.65 15.40
C ARG A 196 19.03 18.32 15.04
N PHE A 197 18.80 17.28 15.83
CA PHE A 197 19.38 15.97 15.57
C PHE A 197 18.74 15.32 14.33
N LEU A 198 17.42 15.42 14.19
CA LEU A 198 16.71 14.97 13.00
C LEU A 198 17.18 15.69 11.74
N ILE A 199 17.27 17.03 11.75
CA ILE A 199 17.78 17.84 10.63
C ILE A 199 19.20 17.41 10.26
N SER A 200 20.08 17.24 11.28
CA SER A 200 21.45 16.80 11.05
C SER A 200 21.54 15.40 10.47
N ALA A 201 20.70 14.45 10.93
CA ALA A 201 20.62 13.08 10.40
C ALA A 201 20.11 13.07 8.95
N LEU A 202 19.03 13.80 8.66
CA LEU A 202 18.50 13.96 7.31
C LEU A 202 19.53 14.49 6.33
N GLY A 203 20.35 15.47 6.74
CA GLY A 203 21.44 16.01 5.92
C GLY A 203 22.53 14.98 5.56
N LYS A 204 22.55 13.80 6.21
CA LYS A 204 23.46 12.67 5.87
C LYS A 204 22.79 11.60 5.00
N MET A 205 21.46 11.61 4.86
CA MET A 205 20.69 10.64 4.09
C MET A 205 20.64 11.00 2.59
N THR A 206 21.80 11.08 1.96
CA THR A 206 21.94 11.54 0.56
C THR A 206 21.23 10.68 -0.48
N SER A 207 20.77 9.50 -0.11
CA SER A 207 20.10 8.56 -1.02
C SER A 207 18.64 8.32 -0.65
N LEU A 208 18.05 9.21 0.12
CA LEU A 208 16.66 9.12 0.54
C LEU A 208 15.73 9.26 -0.67
N THR A 209 14.91 8.24 -0.93
CA THR A 209 13.95 8.21 -2.03
C THR A 209 12.51 8.43 -1.60
N SER A 210 12.15 8.02 -0.38
CA SER A 210 10.80 8.15 0.16
C SER A 210 10.86 8.72 1.58
N PHE A 211 10.09 9.76 1.83
CA PHE A 211 9.95 10.41 3.13
C PHE A 211 8.49 10.48 3.53
N THR A 212 8.18 9.95 4.72
CA THR A 212 6.84 10.03 5.32
C THR A 212 6.93 10.73 6.67
N TRP A 213 6.08 11.73 6.84
CA TRP A 213 5.91 12.50 8.05
C TRP A 213 4.49 12.32 8.58
N SER A 214 4.32 11.65 9.70
CA SER A 214 3.01 11.41 10.33
C SER A 214 3.03 11.85 11.79
N CYS A 215 3.17 13.15 12.02
CA CYS A 215 3.41 13.74 13.33
C CYS A 215 2.30 14.73 13.73
N ASN A 216 1.06 14.25 13.78
CA ASN A 216 -0.13 15.08 14.01
C ASN A 216 -0.20 15.74 15.40
N HIS A 217 0.57 15.24 16.36
CA HIS A 217 0.56 15.71 17.76
C HIS A 217 1.95 16.15 18.21
N SER A 218 2.89 16.29 17.31
CA SER A 218 4.24 16.77 17.64
C SER A 218 4.28 18.28 17.71
N PRO A 219 5.05 18.86 18.64
CA PRO A 219 5.35 20.30 18.65
C PRO A 219 6.37 20.70 17.57
N ILE A 220 7.07 19.74 16.98
CA ILE A 220 8.04 19.98 15.91
C ILE A 220 7.28 20.06 14.58
N SER A 221 7.44 21.19 13.87
CA SER A 221 6.81 21.42 12.58
C SER A 221 7.63 20.87 11.42
N ILE A 222 6.94 20.38 10.39
CA ILE A 222 7.57 20.01 9.11
C ILE A 222 8.25 21.23 8.44
N ASP A 223 7.78 22.44 8.71
CA ASP A 223 8.32 23.67 8.12
C ASP A 223 9.82 23.86 8.38
N ASN A 224 10.29 23.47 9.57
CA ASN A 224 11.69 23.56 9.95
C ASN A 224 12.57 22.47 9.29
N ILE A 225 11.96 21.34 8.95
CA ILE A 225 12.63 20.17 8.38
C ILE A 225 12.69 20.26 6.85
N TRP A 226 11.69 20.88 6.24
CA TRP A 226 11.51 20.98 4.80
C TRP A 226 12.74 21.53 4.05
N PRO A 227 13.44 22.59 4.50
CA PRO A 227 14.63 23.10 3.82
C PRO A 227 15.75 22.05 3.71
N THR A 228 15.80 21.09 4.64
CA THR A 228 16.77 19.99 4.60
C THR A 228 16.36 18.92 3.62
N LEU A 229 15.06 18.60 3.51
CA LEU A 229 14.53 17.66 2.51
C LEU A 229 14.77 18.14 1.08
N LEU A 230 14.71 19.45 0.83
CA LEU A 230 15.04 20.04 -0.47
C LEU A 230 16.48 19.75 -0.94
N LYS A 231 17.38 19.43 -0.03
CA LYS A 231 18.76 19.01 -0.34
C LYS A 231 18.88 17.54 -0.76
N CYS A 232 17.83 16.73 -0.55
CA CYS A 232 17.78 15.32 -0.90
C CYS A 232 17.37 15.15 -2.36
N THR A 233 18.29 15.35 -3.30
CA THR A 233 18.02 15.33 -4.76
C THR A 233 17.52 13.97 -5.28
N SER A 234 17.74 12.88 -4.54
CA SER A 234 17.22 11.52 -4.85
C SER A 234 15.76 11.29 -4.47
N LEU A 235 15.11 12.26 -3.83
CA LEU A 235 13.76 12.15 -3.30
C LEU A 235 12.74 11.96 -4.43
N GLN A 236 11.90 10.92 -4.33
CA GLN A 236 10.88 10.54 -5.30
C GLN A 236 9.47 10.64 -4.73
N GLU A 237 9.33 10.35 -3.44
CA GLU A 237 8.04 10.30 -2.76
C GLU A 237 8.09 11.10 -1.46
N VAL A 238 7.10 11.95 -1.27
CA VAL A 238 6.89 12.72 -0.03
C VAL A 238 5.45 12.56 0.41
N ASP A 239 5.26 12.12 1.64
CA ASP A 239 3.95 12.00 2.28
C ASP A 239 3.98 12.73 3.63
N ILE A 240 3.26 13.83 3.72
CA ILE A 240 3.22 14.68 4.91
C ILE A 240 1.82 14.69 5.48
N SER A 241 1.71 14.26 6.72
CA SER A 241 0.49 14.32 7.50
C SER A 241 0.78 15.09 8.79
N ASP A 242 0.33 16.34 8.85
CA ASP A 242 0.64 17.26 9.93
C ASP A 242 -0.56 18.17 10.23
N ASN A 243 -0.64 18.66 11.47
CA ASN A 243 -1.68 19.63 11.87
C ASN A 243 -1.43 21.04 11.31
N LEU A 244 -0.18 21.37 11.04
CA LEU A 244 0.29 22.73 10.72
C LEU A 244 0.94 22.81 9.33
N ALA A 245 0.65 21.87 8.44
CA ALA A 245 1.28 21.80 7.14
C ALA A 245 1.32 23.18 6.47
N PHE A 246 2.49 23.77 6.43
CA PHE A 246 2.81 25.03 5.75
C PHE A 246 2.04 26.27 6.23
N SER A 247 1.60 26.31 7.50
CA SER A 247 0.75 27.40 8.00
C SER A 247 1.51 28.68 8.39
N ASN A 248 2.78 28.60 8.76
CA ASN A 248 3.46 29.67 9.50
C ASN A 248 4.78 30.17 8.93
N ALA A 249 5.27 29.64 7.82
CA ALA A 249 6.54 30.20 7.38
C ALA A 249 6.28 31.54 6.67
N GLU A 250 6.41 32.62 7.37
CA GLU A 250 6.75 33.90 6.77
C GLU A 250 8.03 33.66 5.97
N LEU A 251 7.94 33.75 4.65
CA LEU A 251 9.13 33.93 3.84
C LEU A 251 9.74 35.23 4.42
N ASP A 252 10.89 35.11 5.03
CA ASP A 252 11.68 36.28 5.36
C ASP A 252 11.89 37.03 4.06
N GLU A 253 11.04 38.05 3.81
CA GLU A 253 11.18 38.97 2.67
C GLU A 253 12.49 39.73 2.76
N THR A 254 13.20 39.61 3.89
CA THR A 254 14.50 40.23 4.12
C THR A 254 15.64 39.65 3.27
N ASP A 255 15.49 38.42 2.72
CA ASP A 255 16.49 37.83 1.81
C ASP A 255 16.24 38.07 0.32
N ALA A 256 15.24 38.89 -0.05
CA ALA A 256 15.00 39.30 -1.45
C ALA A 256 16.15 40.11 -2.06
N GLY A 257 17.13 40.52 -1.26
CA GLY A 257 18.32 41.27 -1.71
C GLY A 257 19.54 40.42 -2.06
N SER A 258 19.57 39.13 -1.74
CA SER A 258 20.69 38.27 -2.10
C SER A 258 20.40 37.57 -3.42
N ALA A 259 20.87 38.19 -4.49
CA ALA A 259 20.86 37.63 -5.85
C ALA A 259 21.42 36.22 -5.87
N LYS A 260 20.63 35.25 -6.39
CA LYS A 260 20.98 33.88 -6.69
C LYS A 260 20.69 32.83 -5.61
N SER A 261 19.54 32.87 -4.94
CA SER A 261 18.95 31.63 -4.46
C SER A 261 18.60 30.78 -5.70
N ARG A 262 19.49 29.88 -6.10
CA ARG A 262 19.19 28.85 -7.11
C ARG A 262 17.95 28.12 -6.64
N ALA A 263 16.84 28.28 -7.37
CA ALA A 263 15.64 27.51 -7.11
C ALA A 263 16.04 26.03 -6.98
N VAL A 264 15.81 25.47 -5.80
CA VAL A 264 16.18 24.08 -5.52
C VAL A 264 15.21 23.20 -6.27
N VAL A 265 15.69 22.57 -7.32
CA VAL A 265 14.90 21.66 -8.16
C VAL A 265 15.01 20.24 -7.59
N LEU A 266 13.86 19.59 -7.36
CA LEU A 266 13.78 18.16 -7.03
C LEU A 266 13.43 17.38 -8.31
N PRO A 267 14.45 17.01 -9.12
CA PRO A 267 14.21 16.46 -10.47
C PRO A 267 13.59 15.07 -10.46
N HIS A 268 13.72 14.35 -9.35
CA HIS A 268 13.25 12.96 -9.24
C HIS A 268 11.93 12.84 -8.49
N LEU A 269 11.38 13.93 -7.96
CA LEU A 269 10.13 13.90 -7.18
C LEU A 269 8.95 13.60 -8.10
N LYS A 270 8.25 12.50 -7.79
CA LYS A 270 7.13 11.96 -8.56
C LYS A 270 5.81 12.05 -7.82
N THR A 271 5.84 11.79 -6.51
CA THR A 271 4.63 11.71 -5.70
C THR A 271 4.73 12.66 -4.51
N VAL A 272 3.73 13.50 -4.35
CA VAL A 272 3.60 14.39 -3.19
C VAL A 272 2.20 14.26 -2.63
N ALA A 273 2.10 13.89 -1.35
CA ALA A 273 0.88 13.92 -0.58
C ALA A 273 1.05 14.85 0.62
N VAL A 274 0.17 15.82 0.74
CA VAL A 274 0.13 16.76 1.86
C VAL A 274 -1.26 16.69 2.50
N ARG A 275 -1.31 16.16 3.72
CA ARG A 275 -2.56 15.99 4.46
C ARG A 275 -2.51 16.75 5.76
N SER A 276 -3.41 17.68 5.93
CA SER A 276 -3.62 18.35 7.21
C SER A 276 -4.71 17.63 7.99
N THR A 277 -4.36 17.12 9.16
CA THR A 277 -5.23 16.20 9.88
C THR A 277 -6.14 16.84 10.90
N LYS A 278 -5.83 18.00 11.42
CA LYS A 278 -6.74 18.87 12.22
C LYS A 278 -6.04 19.99 12.97
N HIS A 279 -6.85 21.03 13.21
CA HIS A 279 -6.87 21.97 14.32
C HIS A 279 -5.63 21.97 15.19
N ALA A 280 -4.69 22.82 14.84
CA ALA A 280 -3.80 23.35 15.85
C ALA A 280 -4.68 24.00 16.94
N TYR A 281 -4.41 23.69 18.18
CA TYR A 281 -5.05 24.32 19.32
C TYR A 281 -5.04 25.85 19.15
N GLY A 282 -6.24 26.41 18.96
CA GLY A 282 -6.45 27.86 18.93
C GLY A 282 -6.01 28.62 17.67
N SER A 283 -5.48 27.98 16.66
CA SER A 283 -5.08 28.64 15.42
C SER A 283 -6.27 28.90 14.49
N LYS A 284 -6.61 30.17 14.29
CA LYS A 284 -7.58 30.63 13.28
C LYS A 284 -6.94 30.83 11.90
N LYS A 285 -5.68 30.49 11.72
CA LYS A 285 -4.94 30.72 10.47
C LYS A 285 -5.27 29.63 9.47
N HIS A 286 -5.69 30.04 8.28
CA HIS A 286 -5.88 29.14 7.14
C HIS A 286 -4.51 28.77 6.55
N PRO A 287 -4.26 27.51 6.22
CA PRO A 287 -3.03 27.11 5.55
C PRO A 287 -2.93 27.81 4.19
N VAL A 288 -1.74 28.31 3.87
CA VAL A 288 -1.48 29.05 2.63
C VAL A 288 -0.96 28.08 1.57
N LEU A 289 -1.77 27.81 0.54
CA LEU A 289 -1.39 26.89 -0.55
C LEU A 289 -0.35 27.47 -1.50
N THR A 290 -0.14 28.78 -1.50
CA THR A 290 0.86 29.47 -2.33
C THR A 290 2.26 28.89 -2.14
N ARG A 291 2.62 28.51 -0.91
CA ARG A 291 3.91 27.90 -0.61
C ARG A 291 4.05 26.51 -1.20
N ILE A 292 3.01 25.70 -1.07
CA ILE A 292 2.97 24.37 -1.68
C ILE A 292 3.12 24.52 -3.20
N GLY A 293 2.39 25.45 -3.80
CA GLY A 293 2.49 25.77 -5.22
C GLY A 293 3.91 26.19 -5.61
N GLY A 294 4.51 27.16 -4.90
CA GLY A 294 5.87 27.63 -5.15
C GLY A 294 6.93 26.52 -5.03
N MET A 295 6.77 25.63 -4.04
CA MET A 295 7.62 24.46 -3.86
C MET A 295 7.51 23.46 -5.01
N LEU A 296 6.29 23.20 -5.46
CA LEU A 296 6.02 22.18 -6.49
C LEU A 296 6.33 22.67 -7.91
N THR A 297 6.38 23.96 -8.18
CA THR A 297 6.77 24.49 -9.50
C THR A 297 8.16 24.06 -9.95
N HIS A 298 9.02 23.69 -9.01
CA HIS A 298 10.36 23.19 -9.28
C HIS A 298 10.48 21.66 -9.37
N CYS A 299 9.32 20.94 -9.48
CA CYS A 299 9.25 19.48 -9.57
C CYS A 299 8.74 19.04 -10.96
N PRO A 300 9.60 19.04 -12.02
CA PRO A 300 9.15 18.83 -13.39
C PRO A 300 8.61 17.44 -13.68
N ASN A 301 8.95 16.45 -12.85
CA ASN A 301 8.57 15.06 -13.03
C ASN A 301 7.44 14.61 -12.11
N LEU A 302 6.68 15.55 -11.53
CA LEU A 302 5.56 15.21 -10.65
C LEU A 302 4.47 14.48 -11.41
N GLU A 303 4.20 13.25 -10.97
CA GLU A 303 3.22 12.33 -11.55
C GLU A 303 1.93 12.27 -10.71
N ALA A 304 2.04 12.40 -9.39
CA ALA A 304 0.91 12.35 -8.47
C ALA A 304 0.96 13.46 -7.41
N LEU A 305 -0.15 14.17 -7.26
CA LEU A 305 -0.32 15.23 -6.26
C LEU A 305 -1.59 15.01 -5.47
N GLU A 306 -1.45 14.90 -4.15
CA GLU A 306 -2.57 14.86 -3.21
C GLU A 306 -2.46 16.01 -2.21
N ILE A 307 -3.50 16.83 -2.10
CA ILE A 307 -3.64 17.86 -1.07
C ILE A 307 -4.99 17.66 -0.40
N ALA A 308 -4.97 17.31 0.89
CA ALA A 308 -6.17 17.02 1.64
C ALA A 308 -6.19 17.77 2.97
N TYR A 309 -7.26 18.48 3.24
CA TYR A 309 -7.50 19.08 4.55
C TYR A 309 -8.58 18.31 5.31
N ALA A 310 -8.38 18.14 6.60
CA ALA A 310 -9.39 17.52 7.44
C ALA A 310 -10.64 18.41 7.49
N GLN A 311 -11.79 17.80 7.29
CA GLN A 311 -13.06 18.51 7.35
C GLN A 311 -13.27 19.08 8.76
N ALA A 312 -13.27 20.39 8.88
CA ALA A 312 -13.75 21.05 10.08
C ALA A 312 -15.24 20.77 10.23
N ARG A 313 -15.68 20.33 11.40
CA ARG A 313 -17.10 20.05 11.67
C ARG A 313 -18.01 21.28 11.54
N SER A 314 -17.46 22.45 11.43
CA SER A 314 -18.15 23.73 11.38
C SER A 314 -17.67 24.57 10.19
N VAL A 315 -18.48 24.70 9.19
CA VAL A 315 -18.45 25.72 8.14
C VAL A 315 -17.48 25.50 6.95
N PRO A 316 -18.02 25.28 5.73
CA PRO A 316 -17.21 25.23 4.48
C PRO A 316 -16.38 26.50 4.22
N ALA A 317 -16.75 27.64 4.84
CA ALA A 317 -16.03 28.91 4.71
C ALA A 317 -14.58 28.89 5.22
N THR A 318 -14.19 27.86 5.99
CA THR A 318 -12.83 27.73 6.54
C THR A 318 -11.88 26.92 5.68
N HIS A 319 -12.35 26.38 4.55
CA HIS A 319 -11.47 25.62 3.65
C HIS A 319 -10.42 26.53 3.00
N PRO A 320 -9.19 26.05 2.83
CA PRO A 320 -8.12 26.81 2.16
C PRO A 320 -8.49 27.11 0.70
N ILE A 321 -8.04 28.27 0.22
CA ILE A 321 -8.26 28.71 -1.15
C ILE A 321 -7.20 28.10 -2.06
N ALA A 322 -7.64 27.41 -3.11
CA ALA A 322 -6.77 26.72 -4.07
C ALA A 322 -6.47 27.53 -5.34
N ASP A 323 -7.01 28.74 -5.47
CA ASP A 323 -6.97 29.51 -6.73
C ASP A 323 -5.53 29.74 -7.24
N GLU A 324 -4.61 30.13 -6.36
CA GLU A 324 -3.22 30.39 -6.76
C GLU A 324 -2.52 29.11 -7.23
N LEU A 325 -2.71 27.99 -6.54
CA LEU A 325 -2.18 26.70 -6.95
C LEU A 325 -2.69 26.33 -8.35
N LEU A 326 -3.99 26.47 -8.59
CA LEU A 326 -4.62 26.07 -9.84
C LEU A 326 -4.31 27.00 -11.01
N LEU A 327 -4.13 28.30 -10.77
CA LEU A 327 -3.84 29.26 -11.83
C LEU A 327 -2.37 29.24 -12.26
N TYR A 328 -1.45 29.12 -11.30
CA TYR A 328 -0.02 29.34 -11.56
C TYR A 328 0.80 28.05 -11.68
N SER A 329 0.33 26.92 -11.12
CA SER A 329 1.09 25.67 -11.21
C SER A 329 0.85 24.91 -12.52
N ARG A 330 1.92 24.33 -13.06
CA ARG A 330 1.88 23.49 -14.26
C ARG A 330 2.75 22.26 -14.04
N PHE A 331 2.15 21.09 -14.17
CA PHE A 331 2.80 19.80 -13.97
C PHE A 331 2.66 18.93 -15.22
N PRO A 332 3.61 18.97 -16.15
CA PRO A 332 3.45 18.35 -17.47
C PRO A 332 3.30 16.83 -17.44
N ARG A 333 3.71 16.17 -16.36
CA ARG A 333 3.62 14.70 -16.19
C ARG A 333 2.55 14.25 -15.22
N LEU A 334 1.70 15.16 -14.75
CA LEU A 334 0.69 14.83 -13.75
C LEU A 334 -0.35 13.85 -14.32
N THR A 335 -0.44 12.68 -13.71
CA THR A 335 -1.39 11.61 -14.04
C THR A 335 -2.45 11.41 -12.96
N SER A 336 -2.14 11.76 -11.71
CA SER A 336 -3.05 11.64 -10.57
C SER A 336 -3.14 12.94 -9.80
N LEU A 337 -4.34 13.46 -9.62
CA LEU A 337 -4.62 14.66 -8.83
C LEU A 337 -5.71 14.38 -7.80
N ALA A 338 -5.43 14.69 -6.54
CA ALA A 338 -6.41 14.63 -5.46
C ALA A 338 -6.42 15.94 -4.67
N LEU A 339 -7.50 16.67 -4.74
CA LEU A 339 -7.75 17.90 -3.98
C LEU A 339 -8.99 17.70 -3.12
N THR A 340 -8.83 17.69 -1.79
CA THR A 340 -9.91 17.35 -0.87
C THR A 340 -10.11 18.46 0.19
N ASN A 341 -11.36 18.88 0.39
CA ASN A 341 -11.76 19.94 1.33
C ASN A 341 -11.05 21.27 1.05
N LEU A 342 -10.98 21.64 -0.21
CA LEU A 342 -10.50 22.94 -0.67
C LEU A 342 -11.67 23.79 -1.18
N ARG A 343 -11.45 25.06 -1.40
CA ARG A 343 -12.41 25.94 -2.08
C ARG A 343 -11.74 26.74 -3.17
N CYS A 344 -12.51 27.11 -4.18
CA CYS A 344 -12.11 28.05 -5.20
C CYS A 344 -13.02 29.27 -5.13
N THR A 345 -12.42 30.47 -5.20
CA THR A 345 -13.14 31.73 -5.30
C THR A 345 -13.23 32.20 -6.74
N ILE A 346 -12.28 31.78 -7.58
CA ILE A 346 -12.24 32.06 -9.02
C ILE A 346 -12.85 30.85 -9.75
N PRO A 347 -14.03 31.00 -10.39
CA PRO A 347 -14.73 29.87 -11.00
C PRO A 347 -13.92 29.15 -12.09
N ASP A 348 -13.14 29.91 -12.87
CA ASP A 348 -12.40 29.39 -14.03
C ASP A 348 -11.05 28.74 -13.66
N ALA A 349 -10.57 28.91 -12.41
CA ALA A 349 -9.26 28.39 -12.01
C ALA A 349 -9.19 26.85 -12.13
N PRO A 350 -10.16 26.05 -11.64
CA PRO A 350 -10.14 24.61 -11.81
C PRO A 350 -10.25 24.19 -13.29
N ALA A 351 -11.09 24.87 -14.07
CA ALA A 351 -11.29 24.57 -15.49
C ALA A 351 -10.00 24.78 -16.29
N THR A 352 -9.32 25.92 -16.07
CA THR A 352 -8.05 26.28 -16.71
C THR A 352 -6.95 25.27 -16.34
N PHE A 353 -6.87 24.88 -15.06
CA PHE A 353 -5.93 23.87 -14.62
C PHE A 353 -6.16 22.52 -15.30
N LEU A 354 -7.40 22.01 -15.27
CA LEU A 354 -7.74 20.72 -15.85
C LEU A 354 -7.55 20.69 -17.36
N ALA A 355 -7.86 21.78 -18.06
CA ALA A 355 -7.63 21.91 -19.51
C ALA A 355 -6.13 21.84 -19.86
N SER A 356 -5.25 22.34 -18.99
CA SER A 356 -3.79 22.29 -19.22
C SER A 356 -3.14 20.94 -18.88
N HIS A 357 -3.87 20.00 -18.24
CA HIS A 357 -3.34 18.71 -17.78
C HIS A 357 -4.06 17.52 -18.41
N ALA A 358 -3.99 17.37 -19.73
CA ALA A 358 -4.69 16.33 -20.50
C ALA A 358 -4.31 14.89 -20.14
N HIS A 359 -3.18 14.68 -19.45
CA HIS A 359 -2.66 13.34 -19.10
C HIS A 359 -3.22 12.78 -17.78
N ILE A 360 -4.09 13.50 -17.10
CA ILE A 360 -4.69 13.04 -15.84
C ILE A 360 -5.56 11.81 -16.11
N THR A 361 -5.24 10.73 -15.42
CA THR A 361 -5.97 9.44 -15.46
C THR A 361 -6.82 9.22 -14.22
N SER A 362 -6.39 9.74 -13.07
CA SER A 362 -7.12 9.64 -11.79
C SER A 362 -7.33 11.05 -11.22
N LEU A 363 -8.58 11.41 -10.96
CA LEU A 363 -8.96 12.74 -10.49
C LEU A 363 -9.88 12.63 -9.27
N ARG A 364 -9.45 13.25 -8.16
CA ARG A 364 -10.29 13.45 -6.97
C ARG A 364 -10.44 14.94 -6.70
N LEU A 365 -11.67 15.43 -6.76
CA LEU A 365 -11.98 16.84 -6.52
C LEU A 365 -13.09 17.01 -5.49
N ASP A 366 -12.76 17.70 -4.39
CA ASP A 366 -13.73 18.22 -3.43
C ASP A 366 -13.39 19.70 -3.18
N LEU A 367 -14.00 20.56 -3.99
CA LEU A 367 -13.74 22.00 -4.03
C LEU A 367 -14.86 22.85 -3.39
N GLY A 368 -15.71 22.21 -2.59
CA GLY A 368 -16.87 22.87 -2.00
C GLY A 368 -18.07 22.99 -2.97
N ALA A 369 -19.26 23.14 -2.38
CA ALA A 369 -20.54 23.06 -3.09
C ALA A 369 -20.82 24.20 -4.10
N SER A 370 -20.06 25.28 -4.08
CA SER A 370 -20.31 26.48 -4.89
C SER A 370 -19.52 26.52 -6.22
N THR A 371 -18.63 25.57 -6.46
CA THR A 371 -17.77 25.58 -7.64
C THR A 371 -18.54 25.05 -8.85
N ARG A 372 -18.99 25.92 -9.73
CA ARG A 372 -19.43 25.53 -11.08
C ARG A 372 -18.18 25.30 -11.93
N LEU A 373 -18.14 24.15 -12.56
CA LEU A 373 -17.04 23.76 -13.44
C LEU A 373 -17.53 23.84 -14.89
N ASP A 374 -17.10 24.86 -15.62
CA ASP A 374 -17.34 24.99 -17.05
C ASP A 374 -16.06 24.57 -17.80
N LEU A 375 -16.10 23.36 -18.37
CA LEU A 375 -14.94 22.75 -18.99
C LEU A 375 -14.97 22.92 -20.50
N PRO A 376 -13.82 23.27 -21.12
CA PRO A 376 -13.70 23.18 -22.58
C PRO A 376 -14.01 21.78 -23.10
N PRO A 377 -14.50 21.66 -24.35
CA PRO A 377 -14.75 20.38 -24.99
C PRO A 377 -13.49 19.49 -24.98
N ASN A 378 -13.69 18.17 -24.77
CA ASN A 378 -12.62 17.18 -24.74
C ASN A 378 -11.53 17.38 -23.67
N THR A 379 -11.82 18.10 -22.61
CA THR A 379 -10.93 18.19 -21.43
C THR A 379 -10.79 16.80 -20.78
N LEU A 380 -9.58 16.43 -20.32
CA LEU A 380 -9.26 15.15 -19.65
C LEU A 380 -9.57 13.90 -20.49
N PRO A 381 -9.01 13.74 -21.68
CA PRO A 381 -9.33 12.61 -22.57
C PRO A 381 -8.87 11.26 -22.03
N SER A 382 -7.89 11.23 -21.13
CA SER A 382 -7.30 10.00 -20.56
C SER A 382 -7.91 9.58 -19.22
N LEU A 383 -8.98 10.25 -18.76
CA LEU A 383 -9.54 10.04 -17.41
C LEU A 383 -10.17 8.65 -17.27
N ARG A 384 -9.70 7.88 -16.28
CA ARG A 384 -10.20 6.54 -15.94
C ARG A 384 -10.92 6.49 -14.59
N GLU A 385 -10.44 7.26 -13.63
CA GLU A 385 -10.97 7.28 -12.27
C GLU A 385 -11.40 8.69 -11.89
N LEU A 386 -12.63 8.84 -11.44
CA LEU A 386 -13.19 10.11 -11.01
C LEU A 386 -13.83 9.99 -9.64
N HIS A 387 -13.34 10.81 -8.70
CA HIS A 387 -13.94 10.99 -7.38
C HIS A 387 -14.34 12.46 -7.18
N CYS A 388 -15.62 12.74 -7.18
CA CYS A 388 -16.11 14.10 -6.99
C CYS A 388 -17.59 14.13 -6.60
N SER A 389 -18.12 15.34 -6.36
CA SER A 389 -19.54 15.56 -6.19
C SER A 389 -20.31 15.27 -7.49
N ARG A 390 -21.61 15.01 -7.37
CA ARG A 390 -22.50 14.74 -8.50
C ARG A 390 -22.46 15.86 -9.57
N ASP A 391 -22.47 17.12 -9.16
CA ASP A 391 -22.53 18.26 -10.08
C ASP A 391 -21.23 18.40 -10.88
N LEU A 392 -20.07 18.19 -10.25
CA LEU A 392 -18.77 18.14 -10.91
C LEU A 392 -18.69 16.93 -11.86
N ALA A 393 -19.21 15.76 -11.46
CA ALA A 393 -19.26 14.60 -12.35
C ALA A 393 -20.09 14.88 -13.60
N THR A 394 -21.24 15.56 -13.44
CA THR A 394 -22.08 15.96 -14.57
C THR A 394 -21.34 16.89 -15.54
N ALA A 395 -20.66 17.91 -15.03
CA ALA A 395 -19.87 18.83 -15.85
C ALA A 395 -18.74 18.11 -16.60
N ILE A 396 -18.01 17.23 -15.92
CA ILE A 396 -16.92 16.44 -16.53
C ILE A 396 -17.46 15.48 -17.59
N LEU A 397 -18.57 14.80 -17.35
CA LEU A 397 -19.18 13.91 -18.35
C LEU A 397 -19.70 14.69 -19.56
N SER A 398 -20.37 15.80 -19.35
CA SER A 398 -21.04 16.58 -20.42
C SER A 398 -20.08 17.33 -21.35
N CYS A 399 -18.83 17.59 -20.93
CA CYS A 399 -17.85 18.24 -21.82
C CYS A 399 -17.21 17.28 -22.86
N THR A 400 -17.67 16.04 -22.96
CA THR A 400 -17.23 15.06 -23.97
C THR A 400 -18.02 15.28 -25.26
N VAL A 401 -17.34 15.53 -26.38
CA VAL A 401 -18.01 15.80 -27.68
C VAL A 401 -17.89 14.62 -28.62
N ASP A 402 -16.69 14.12 -28.89
CA ASP A 402 -16.47 13.20 -30.01
C ASP A 402 -16.15 11.76 -29.59
N ASN A 403 -15.36 11.56 -28.52
CA ASN A 403 -14.97 10.24 -28.09
C ASN A 403 -15.31 10.03 -26.61
N PRO A 404 -15.97 8.91 -26.24
CA PRO A 404 -16.19 8.60 -24.84
C PRO A 404 -14.84 8.42 -24.15
N ARG A 405 -14.70 9.03 -22.97
CA ARG A 405 -13.51 8.83 -22.12
C ARG A 405 -13.39 7.36 -21.68
N PRO A 406 -12.17 6.86 -21.47
CA PRO A 406 -11.95 5.53 -20.91
C PRO A 406 -12.28 5.49 -19.39
N LEU A 407 -13.40 6.09 -18.98
CA LEU A 407 -13.81 6.21 -17.59
C LEU A 407 -14.34 4.86 -17.10
N GLU A 408 -13.66 4.29 -16.10
CA GLU A 408 -13.95 2.98 -15.53
C GLU A 408 -14.57 3.08 -14.12
N THR A 409 -14.15 4.09 -13.35
CA THR A 409 -14.52 4.22 -11.93
C THR A 409 -15.10 5.60 -11.63
N LEU A 410 -16.26 5.63 -10.98
CA LEU A 410 -16.92 6.84 -10.46
C LEU A 410 -17.17 6.69 -8.97
N THR A 411 -16.74 7.67 -8.17
CA THR A 411 -16.89 7.61 -6.71
C THR A 411 -17.26 8.97 -6.10
N GLY A 412 -17.84 8.96 -4.90
CA GLY A 412 -18.09 10.18 -4.11
C GLY A 412 -19.44 10.88 -4.34
N MET A 413 -20.23 10.42 -5.31
CA MET A 413 -21.52 11.03 -5.64
C MET A 413 -22.60 10.64 -4.64
N ARG A 414 -23.52 11.57 -4.39
CA ARG A 414 -24.72 11.32 -3.57
C ARG A 414 -25.97 11.56 -4.40
N LEU A 415 -26.91 10.61 -4.37
CA LEU A 415 -28.22 10.75 -4.97
C LEU A 415 -29.21 11.28 -3.92
N ALA A 416 -29.91 12.34 -4.27
CA ALA A 416 -30.70 13.11 -3.31
C ALA A 416 -32.20 12.79 -3.32
N GLY A 417 -32.65 11.88 -4.20
CA GLY A 417 -34.04 11.43 -4.31
C GLY A 417 -34.75 11.87 -5.58
N THR A 418 -35.92 11.28 -5.79
CA THR A 418 -36.76 11.53 -6.96
C THR A 418 -37.24 12.96 -7.01
N GLY A 419 -36.89 13.71 -8.03
CA GLY A 419 -37.34 15.06 -8.27
C GLY A 419 -36.25 16.12 -8.39
N THR A 420 -35.00 15.82 -8.05
CA THR A 420 -33.93 16.79 -8.25
C THR A 420 -33.51 16.80 -9.73
N SER A 421 -33.59 17.97 -10.37
CA SER A 421 -33.13 18.15 -11.75
C SER A 421 -31.66 17.77 -11.95
N ALA A 422 -30.86 17.93 -10.89
CA ALA A 422 -29.44 17.62 -10.89
C ALA A 422 -29.17 16.10 -10.95
N ASP A 423 -29.96 15.25 -10.28
CA ASP A 423 -29.83 13.78 -10.41
C ASP A 423 -30.22 13.32 -11.81
N GLN A 424 -31.27 13.92 -12.40
CA GLN A 424 -31.69 13.62 -13.78
C GLN A 424 -30.61 13.99 -14.79
N LEU A 425 -29.98 15.15 -14.64
CA LEU A 425 -28.87 15.59 -15.49
C LEU A 425 -27.65 14.67 -15.36
N PHE A 426 -27.30 14.28 -14.13
CA PHE A 426 -26.20 13.35 -13.91
C PHE A 426 -26.46 11.99 -14.57
N LEU A 427 -27.62 11.37 -14.29
CA LEU A 427 -27.97 10.06 -14.82
C LEU A 427 -28.08 10.07 -16.37
N SER A 428 -28.60 11.14 -16.96
CA SER A 428 -28.65 11.30 -18.43
C SER A 428 -27.25 11.43 -19.03
N SER A 429 -26.35 12.18 -18.37
CA SER A 429 -24.96 12.31 -18.79
C SER A 429 -24.19 10.99 -18.64
N LEU A 430 -24.44 10.26 -17.54
CA LEU A 430 -23.87 8.93 -17.30
C LEU A 430 -24.32 7.93 -18.37
N ARG A 431 -25.60 7.91 -18.70
CA ARG A 431 -26.15 7.04 -19.76
C ARG A 431 -25.53 7.32 -21.12
N ARG A 432 -25.31 8.61 -21.43
CA ARG A 432 -24.79 9.03 -22.73
C ARG A 432 -23.28 8.85 -22.87
N TYR A 433 -22.51 9.21 -21.84
CA TYR A 433 -21.05 9.32 -21.89
C TYR A 433 -20.32 8.34 -20.98
N GLY A 434 -21.02 7.66 -20.09
CA GLY A 434 -20.43 6.74 -19.09
C GLY A 434 -20.52 5.26 -19.47
N THR A 435 -20.61 4.91 -20.76
CA THR A 435 -20.75 3.51 -21.21
C THR A 435 -19.59 2.59 -20.80
N GLY A 436 -18.39 3.15 -20.56
CA GLY A 436 -17.20 2.44 -20.07
C GLY A 436 -17.17 2.19 -18.56
N VAL A 437 -18.06 2.83 -17.80
CA VAL A 437 -18.04 2.76 -16.32
C VAL A 437 -18.40 1.35 -15.86
N ARG A 438 -17.47 0.77 -15.06
CA ARG A 438 -17.59 -0.58 -14.50
C ARG A 438 -17.76 -0.57 -12.98
N ARG A 439 -17.34 0.51 -12.33
CA ARG A 439 -17.35 0.65 -10.88
C ARG A 439 -17.98 1.98 -10.46
N ILE A 440 -18.96 1.91 -9.56
CA ILE A 440 -19.56 3.09 -8.92
C ILE A 440 -19.55 2.92 -7.40
N GLU A 441 -19.11 3.97 -6.69
CA GLU A 441 -19.20 4.11 -5.25
C GLU A 441 -19.99 5.37 -4.91
N LEU A 442 -21.18 5.21 -4.41
CA LEU A 442 -21.97 6.33 -3.95
C LEU A 442 -21.58 6.74 -2.52
N ALA A 443 -21.49 8.02 -2.25
CA ALA A 443 -21.40 8.52 -0.87
C ALA A 443 -22.72 8.31 -0.10
N GLY A 444 -23.83 8.08 -0.80
CA GLY A 444 -25.12 7.75 -0.24
C GLY A 444 -26.26 7.93 -1.24
N TRP A 445 -27.43 7.48 -0.82
CA TRP A 445 -28.68 7.52 -1.59
C TRP A 445 -29.88 7.80 -0.67
N SER A 446 -31.00 8.24 -1.24
CA SER A 446 -32.19 8.58 -0.48
C SER A 446 -33.31 7.54 -0.63
N GLU A 447 -33.63 7.16 -1.86
CA GLU A 447 -34.76 6.30 -2.20
C GLU A 447 -34.32 5.12 -3.09
N MET A 448 -35.06 4.00 -3.04
CA MET A 448 -34.80 2.83 -3.90
C MET A 448 -34.87 3.17 -5.38
N GLU A 449 -35.70 4.14 -5.74
CA GLU A 449 -35.86 4.62 -7.11
C GLU A 449 -34.58 5.26 -7.65
N ASP A 450 -33.76 5.86 -6.80
CA ASP A 450 -32.45 6.41 -7.19
C ASP A 450 -31.53 5.32 -7.74
N ILE A 451 -31.54 4.16 -7.06
CA ILE A 451 -30.68 3.02 -7.46
C ILE A 451 -31.26 2.35 -8.71
N ARG A 452 -32.60 2.32 -8.88
CA ARG A 452 -33.23 1.80 -10.10
C ARG A 452 -32.83 2.62 -11.33
N ARG A 453 -32.91 3.93 -11.24
CA ARG A 453 -32.48 4.85 -12.29
C ARG A 453 -30.99 4.75 -12.59
N LEU A 454 -30.16 4.54 -11.55
CA LEU A 454 -28.74 4.29 -11.71
C LEU A 454 -28.49 3.01 -12.49
N ALA A 455 -29.21 1.92 -12.20
CA ALA A 455 -29.13 0.65 -12.91
C ALA A 455 -29.49 0.82 -14.39
N GLU A 456 -30.52 1.61 -14.69
CA GLU A 456 -30.91 1.94 -16.07
C GLU A 456 -29.88 2.82 -16.81
N ALA A 457 -29.20 3.72 -16.08
CA ALA A 457 -28.19 4.60 -16.65
C ALA A 457 -26.83 3.91 -16.87
N ALA A 458 -26.49 2.90 -16.07
CA ALA A 458 -25.22 2.19 -16.11
C ALA A 458 -25.40 0.66 -16.01
N PRO A 459 -25.98 -0.02 -17.02
CA PRO A 459 -26.26 -1.45 -16.98
C PRO A 459 -24.99 -2.33 -17.00
N ASN A 460 -23.85 -1.80 -17.41
CA ASN A 460 -22.58 -2.51 -17.55
C ASN A 460 -21.75 -2.54 -16.25
N LEU A 461 -22.32 -2.17 -15.11
CA LEU A 461 -21.62 -2.17 -13.83
C LEU A 461 -21.21 -3.58 -13.41
N VAL A 462 -19.96 -3.69 -12.98
CA VAL A 462 -19.37 -4.91 -12.40
C VAL A 462 -19.30 -4.79 -10.88
N TRP A 463 -19.13 -3.57 -10.39
CA TRP A 463 -18.97 -3.28 -8.98
C TRP A 463 -19.81 -2.06 -8.58
N LEU A 464 -20.64 -2.21 -7.55
CA LEU A 464 -21.50 -1.15 -7.04
C LEU A 464 -21.46 -1.11 -5.51
N ASP A 465 -21.12 0.05 -4.95
CA ASP A 465 -21.33 0.39 -3.55
C ASP A 465 -22.32 1.53 -3.46
N VAL A 466 -23.44 1.29 -2.85
CA VAL A 466 -24.49 2.31 -2.71
C VAL A 466 -24.27 3.24 -1.51
N GLY A 467 -23.27 2.95 -0.67
CA GLY A 467 -22.98 3.77 0.51
C GLY A 467 -24.10 3.74 1.54
N LYS A 468 -24.20 4.78 2.35
CA LYS A 468 -25.20 4.86 3.43
C LYS A 468 -26.49 5.48 2.93
N LYS A 469 -27.62 4.87 3.32
CA LYS A 469 -28.94 5.49 3.10
C LYS A 469 -29.02 6.79 3.89
N GLY A 470 -29.38 7.89 3.24
CA GLY A 470 -29.57 9.18 3.88
C GLY A 470 -30.74 9.08 4.86
N ALA A 471 -30.49 9.30 6.14
CA ALA A 471 -31.57 9.41 7.13
C ALA A 471 -32.32 10.73 6.90
N ALA A 472 -33.51 10.66 6.38
CA ALA A 472 -34.47 11.72 6.54
C ALA A 472 -34.91 11.74 8.02
N GLY A 473 -34.31 12.62 8.83
CA GLY A 473 -34.66 12.78 10.24
C GLY A 473 -33.61 12.25 11.22
N ALA A 474 -32.90 13.20 11.83
CA ALA A 474 -32.06 12.96 13.00
C ALA A 474 -32.89 12.38 14.13
N GLY A 475 -32.55 11.19 14.64
CA GLY A 475 -33.15 10.72 15.89
C GLY A 475 -33.08 9.25 16.23
N ALA A 476 -32.59 8.40 15.36
CA ALA A 476 -32.51 6.98 15.70
C ALA A 476 -31.05 6.58 16.05
N LEU A 477 -30.76 6.47 17.33
CA LEU A 477 -29.75 5.61 17.92
C LEU A 477 -30.10 4.15 17.59
N SER A 478 -30.09 3.74 16.32
CA SER A 478 -30.46 2.40 15.92
C SER A 478 -29.24 1.52 15.84
N ARG A 479 -29.24 0.48 16.63
CA ARG A 479 -28.43 -0.72 16.53
C ARG A 479 -28.46 -1.20 15.08
N GLY A 480 -27.39 -0.99 14.31
CA GLY A 480 -27.13 -1.48 12.97
C GLY A 480 -28.26 -1.35 11.92
N PRO A 481 -27.98 -1.15 10.66
CA PRO A 481 -29.03 -1.08 9.64
C PRO A 481 -29.85 -2.38 9.63
N PRO A 482 -31.20 -2.29 9.53
CA PRO A 482 -32.05 -3.47 9.45
C PRO A 482 -31.68 -4.32 8.23
N VAL A 483 -31.90 -5.64 8.33
CA VAL A 483 -31.73 -6.53 7.20
C VAL A 483 -32.71 -6.13 6.09
N SER A 484 -32.18 -5.81 4.93
CA SER A 484 -32.96 -5.33 3.79
C SER A 484 -33.70 -6.48 3.09
N ASN A 485 -34.82 -6.16 2.43
CA ASN A 485 -35.59 -7.13 1.67
C ASN A 485 -34.80 -7.61 0.45
N ALA A 486 -34.21 -8.83 0.54
CA ALA A 486 -33.39 -9.38 -0.51
C ALA A 486 -34.11 -9.58 -1.85
N ALA A 487 -35.44 -9.84 -1.82
CA ALA A 487 -36.21 -10.06 -3.04
C ALA A 487 -36.39 -8.75 -3.84
N GLU A 488 -36.67 -7.64 -3.16
CA GLU A 488 -36.79 -6.31 -3.78
C GLU A 488 -35.46 -5.86 -4.41
N TRP A 489 -34.37 -6.01 -3.66
CA TRP A 489 -33.03 -5.71 -4.15
C TRP A 489 -32.61 -6.61 -5.30
N ALA A 490 -32.91 -7.91 -5.25
CA ALA A 490 -32.57 -8.84 -6.33
C ALA A 490 -33.26 -8.47 -7.64
N LEU A 491 -34.53 -7.99 -7.59
CA LEU A 491 -35.23 -7.50 -8.76
C LEU A 491 -34.57 -6.24 -9.35
N LEU A 492 -34.11 -5.34 -8.50
CA LEU A 492 -33.41 -4.13 -8.89
C LEU A 492 -32.04 -4.44 -9.49
N LEU A 493 -31.24 -5.26 -8.81
CA LEU A 493 -29.90 -5.65 -9.25
C LEU A 493 -29.91 -6.49 -10.52
N ALA A 494 -31.02 -7.17 -10.85
CA ALA A 494 -31.20 -7.88 -12.11
C ALA A 494 -31.12 -6.96 -13.35
N GLY A 495 -31.34 -5.65 -13.17
CA GLY A 495 -31.10 -4.62 -14.20
C GLY A 495 -29.63 -4.40 -14.56
N MET A 496 -28.69 -4.98 -13.79
CA MET A 496 -27.24 -4.89 -14.00
C MET A 496 -26.65 -6.30 -14.20
N PRO A 497 -26.73 -6.89 -15.38
CA PRO A 497 -26.39 -8.30 -15.63
C PRO A 497 -24.90 -8.62 -15.43
N GLU A 498 -24.01 -7.61 -15.49
CA GLU A 498 -22.57 -7.76 -15.30
C GLU A 498 -22.13 -7.64 -13.83
N LEU A 499 -23.04 -7.34 -12.91
CA LEU A 499 -22.72 -7.04 -11.52
C LEU A 499 -22.15 -8.26 -10.79
N ALA A 500 -20.89 -8.16 -10.38
CA ALA A 500 -20.17 -9.21 -9.64
C ALA A 500 -20.01 -8.92 -8.15
N THR A 501 -20.00 -7.63 -7.77
CA THR A 501 -19.79 -7.20 -6.38
C THR A 501 -20.78 -6.08 -6.02
N PHE A 502 -21.45 -6.24 -4.88
CA PHE A 502 -22.41 -5.28 -4.39
C PHE A 502 -22.17 -4.99 -2.90
N HIS A 503 -22.09 -3.70 -2.55
CA HIS A 503 -21.82 -3.19 -1.20
C HIS A 503 -22.83 -2.10 -0.78
N GLY A 504 -22.86 -1.81 0.53
CA GLY A 504 -23.69 -0.77 1.13
C GLY A 504 -25.05 -1.24 1.65
N VAL A 505 -25.39 -2.53 1.47
CA VAL A 505 -26.65 -3.12 1.93
C VAL A 505 -26.44 -4.46 2.61
N ARG A 506 -27.01 -4.62 3.79
CA ARG A 506 -26.90 -5.86 4.55
C ARG A 506 -28.09 -6.78 4.24
N PHE A 507 -27.79 -7.96 3.71
CA PHE A 507 -28.79 -9.00 3.40
C PHE A 507 -28.74 -10.18 4.35
N PHE A 508 -27.56 -10.48 4.90
CA PHE A 508 -27.32 -11.69 5.67
C PHE A 508 -27.46 -11.44 7.17
N TYR A 509 -28.07 -12.40 7.85
CA TYR A 509 -28.18 -12.41 9.30
C TYR A 509 -26.88 -12.86 9.93
N GLU A 510 -26.58 -12.32 11.11
CA GLU A 510 -25.44 -12.72 11.91
C GLU A 510 -25.58 -14.18 12.37
N VAL A 511 -24.53 -14.95 12.19
CA VAL A 511 -24.44 -16.37 12.56
C VAL A 511 -23.15 -16.58 13.33
N SER A 512 -23.20 -17.35 14.43
CA SER A 512 -22.03 -17.67 15.24
C SER A 512 -21.03 -18.52 14.47
N ALA A 513 -19.73 -18.34 14.81
CA ALA A 513 -18.64 -19.13 14.21
C ALA A 513 -18.87 -20.64 14.46
N GLY A 514 -18.95 -21.43 13.38
CA GLY A 514 -19.20 -22.87 13.44
C GLY A 514 -20.66 -23.30 13.23
N ALA A 515 -21.63 -22.39 13.23
CA ALA A 515 -23.03 -22.74 12.98
C ALA A 515 -23.29 -23.28 11.56
N THR A 516 -22.48 -22.88 10.57
CA THR A 516 -22.51 -23.40 9.20
C THR A 516 -22.05 -24.86 9.09
N ALA A 517 -21.28 -25.36 10.07
CA ALA A 517 -20.79 -26.75 10.13
C ALA A 517 -21.73 -27.70 10.92
N GLY A 518 -22.97 -27.27 11.19
CA GLY A 518 -23.96 -28.08 11.90
C GLY A 518 -23.95 -27.95 13.42
N GLY A 519 -23.01 -27.19 14.01
CA GLY A 519 -22.97 -26.86 15.43
C GLY A 519 -23.57 -25.47 15.64
N GLY A 520 -24.66 -25.32 16.36
CA GLY A 520 -25.23 -24.00 16.65
C GLY A 520 -26.57 -24.10 17.37
N THR A 521 -26.99 -22.98 17.96
CA THR A 521 -28.30 -22.84 18.63
C THR A 521 -29.45 -22.99 17.61
N MET A 522 -30.66 -23.26 18.10
CA MET A 522 -31.85 -23.28 17.22
C MET A 522 -32.04 -21.94 16.49
N ALA A 523 -31.69 -20.84 17.13
CA ALA A 523 -31.72 -19.52 16.52
C ALA A 523 -30.71 -19.39 15.36
N ASP A 524 -29.50 -19.94 15.52
CA ASP A 524 -28.48 -19.92 14.46
C ASP A 524 -28.91 -20.77 13.25
N ARG A 525 -29.52 -21.92 13.49
CA ARG A 525 -30.06 -22.78 12.40
C ARG A 525 -31.15 -22.05 11.60
N SER A 526 -32.05 -21.33 12.28
CA SER A 526 -33.07 -20.51 11.62
C SER A 526 -32.46 -19.39 10.78
N ARG A 527 -31.40 -18.74 11.29
CA ARG A 527 -30.66 -17.67 10.57
C ARG A 527 -29.91 -18.23 9.36
N VAL A 528 -29.24 -19.40 9.50
CA VAL A 528 -28.58 -20.07 8.38
C VAL A 528 -29.58 -20.37 7.28
N ARG A 529 -30.75 -20.93 7.61
CA ARG A 529 -31.81 -21.21 6.62
C ARG A 529 -32.27 -19.95 5.89
N LYS A 530 -32.47 -18.84 6.62
CA LYS A 530 -32.81 -17.54 6.00
C LYS A 530 -31.68 -17.04 5.10
N ASN A 531 -30.43 -17.20 5.51
CA ASN A 531 -29.28 -16.84 4.69
C ASN A 531 -29.18 -17.70 3.41
N ASP A 532 -29.54 -18.99 3.48
CA ASP A 532 -29.62 -19.86 2.30
C ASP A 532 -30.72 -19.39 1.33
N GLU A 533 -31.89 -18.99 1.85
CA GLU A 533 -32.97 -18.42 1.05
C GLU A 533 -32.53 -17.11 0.36
N VAL A 534 -31.88 -16.21 1.10
CA VAL A 534 -31.32 -14.95 0.58
C VAL A 534 -30.29 -15.21 -0.52
N ALA A 535 -29.34 -16.14 -0.27
CA ALA A 535 -28.33 -16.51 -1.25
C ALA A 535 -28.95 -17.08 -2.53
N GLY A 536 -29.97 -17.92 -2.38
CA GLY A 536 -30.73 -18.49 -3.51
C GLY A 536 -31.41 -17.41 -4.36
N VAL A 537 -32.11 -16.47 -3.72
CA VAL A 537 -32.82 -15.38 -4.42
C VAL A 537 -31.83 -14.47 -5.18
N LEU A 538 -30.74 -14.05 -4.50
CA LEU A 538 -29.72 -13.19 -5.11
C LEU A 538 -29.02 -13.88 -6.29
N ALA A 539 -28.65 -15.13 -6.12
CA ALA A 539 -27.95 -15.88 -7.16
C ALA A 539 -28.83 -16.21 -8.39
N TRP A 540 -30.12 -16.45 -8.16
CA TRP A 540 -31.06 -16.73 -9.25
C TRP A 540 -31.34 -15.51 -10.11
N LYS A 541 -31.52 -14.34 -9.47
CA LYS A 541 -31.80 -13.09 -10.20
C LYS A 541 -30.55 -12.43 -10.75
N CYS A 542 -29.41 -12.52 -10.05
CA CYS A 542 -28.17 -11.83 -10.39
C CYS A 542 -27.08 -12.87 -10.70
N VAL A 543 -27.06 -13.39 -11.93
CA VAL A 543 -26.24 -14.54 -12.34
C VAL A 543 -24.75 -14.35 -12.08
N LYS A 544 -24.20 -13.13 -12.25
CA LYS A 544 -22.77 -12.83 -12.05
C LYS A 544 -22.42 -12.36 -10.65
N LEU A 545 -23.39 -12.13 -9.77
CA LEU A 545 -23.14 -11.63 -8.43
C LEU A 545 -22.40 -12.68 -7.59
N ARG A 546 -21.24 -12.32 -7.07
CA ARG A 546 -20.35 -13.19 -6.29
C ARG A 546 -20.06 -12.67 -4.89
N ARG A 547 -20.10 -11.36 -4.66
CA ARG A 547 -19.70 -10.76 -3.39
C ARG A 547 -20.74 -9.76 -2.92
N VAL A 548 -21.09 -9.85 -1.62
CA VAL A 548 -21.95 -8.90 -0.94
C VAL A 548 -21.44 -8.66 0.48
N ASP A 549 -21.99 -7.65 1.15
CA ASP A 549 -21.55 -7.26 2.48
C ASP A 549 -21.76 -8.34 3.55
N HIS A 550 -20.81 -8.37 4.46
CA HIS A 550 -20.92 -9.13 5.71
C HIS A 550 -21.79 -8.38 6.73
N TRP A 551 -22.30 -9.11 7.72
CA TRP A 551 -23.12 -8.50 8.80
C TRP A 551 -22.33 -7.65 9.79
N GLU A 552 -21.00 -7.83 9.90
CA GLU A 552 -20.11 -6.98 10.71
C GLU A 552 -19.49 -5.88 9.85
N GLU A 553 -19.67 -4.62 10.26
CA GLU A 553 -18.99 -3.50 9.62
C GLU A 553 -17.51 -3.47 10.03
N GLY A 554 -16.61 -3.17 9.09
CA GLY A 554 -15.19 -2.92 9.37
C GLY A 554 -14.32 -4.15 9.60
N GLY A 555 -14.86 -5.36 9.57
CA GLY A 555 -14.10 -6.60 9.81
C GLY A 555 -13.26 -7.10 8.63
N GLY A 556 -13.25 -6.41 7.50
CA GLY A 556 -12.58 -6.87 6.28
C GLY A 556 -13.12 -8.22 5.78
N LYS A 557 -14.37 -8.56 6.11
CA LYS A 557 -15.06 -9.78 5.71
C LYS A 557 -16.12 -9.46 4.67
N VAL A 558 -16.35 -10.40 3.74
CA VAL A 558 -17.42 -10.37 2.75
C VAL A 558 -18.11 -11.71 2.68
N VAL A 559 -19.38 -11.71 2.28
CA VAL A 559 -20.10 -12.94 1.94
C VAL A 559 -19.88 -13.22 0.46
N VAL A 560 -19.38 -14.42 0.17
CA VAL A 560 -19.15 -14.91 -1.19
C VAL A 560 -20.22 -15.94 -1.55
N LEU A 561 -20.92 -15.71 -2.65
CA LEU A 561 -21.86 -16.66 -3.23
C LEU A 561 -21.10 -17.67 -4.09
N VAL A 562 -21.05 -18.92 -3.66
CA VAL A 562 -20.35 -20.01 -4.34
C VAL A 562 -21.37 -20.79 -5.15
N ARG A 563 -21.11 -20.92 -6.44
CA ARG A 563 -21.89 -21.75 -7.35
C ARG A 563 -21.11 -23.02 -7.66
N ASP A 564 -21.69 -24.17 -7.42
CA ASP A 564 -21.06 -25.46 -7.68
C ASP A 564 -21.23 -25.80 -9.18
N GLY A 565 -20.15 -25.57 -9.96
CA GLY A 565 -20.00 -26.07 -11.33
C GLY A 565 -20.34 -25.09 -12.45
N GLU A 566 -19.64 -25.25 -13.59
CA GLU A 566 -19.83 -24.51 -14.84
C GLU A 566 -21.09 -24.91 -15.64
N ARG A 567 -21.98 -25.76 -15.09
CA ARG A 567 -23.19 -26.22 -15.78
C ARG A 567 -24.42 -25.58 -15.16
N GLU A 568 -24.97 -24.62 -15.90
CA GLU A 568 -26.30 -24.05 -15.69
C GLU A 568 -27.38 -25.16 -15.71
N ARG A 569 -27.71 -25.72 -14.56
CA ARG A 569 -28.91 -26.52 -14.38
C ARG A 569 -29.81 -25.85 -13.35
N ALA A 570 -31.02 -25.57 -13.78
CA ALA A 570 -32.09 -25.12 -12.91
C ALA A 570 -32.24 -26.09 -11.72
N GLY A 571 -31.86 -25.65 -10.52
CA GLY A 571 -31.96 -26.47 -9.29
C GLY A 571 -30.70 -26.55 -8.42
N GLU A 572 -29.57 -25.97 -8.83
CA GLU A 572 -28.33 -26.02 -8.04
C GLU A 572 -28.45 -25.18 -6.76
N LYS A 573 -28.12 -25.77 -5.61
CA LYS A 573 -28.03 -25.08 -4.32
C LYS A 573 -26.83 -24.15 -4.33
N VAL A 574 -27.08 -22.85 -4.30
CA VAL A 574 -26.04 -21.84 -4.09
C VAL A 574 -25.62 -21.89 -2.63
N ARG A 575 -24.32 -21.99 -2.38
CA ARG A 575 -23.73 -21.90 -1.05
C ARG A 575 -23.22 -20.48 -0.81
N TRP A 576 -23.21 -20.06 0.43
CA TRP A 576 -22.59 -18.81 0.83
C TRP A 576 -21.46 -19.08 1.82
N GLU A 577 -20.38 -18.33 1.71
CA GLU A 577 -19.19 -18.45 2.55
C GLU A 577 -18.74 -17.07 3.00
N VAL A 578 -18.27 -16.97 4.25
CA VAL A 578 -17.62 -15.77 4.75
C VAL A 578 -16.12 -15.83 4.46
N ARG A 579 -15.62 -14.87 3.71
CA ARG A 579 -14.18 -14.77 3.41
C ARG A 579 -13.62 -13.43 3.87
N ARG A 580 -12.37 -13.44 4.34
CA ARG A 580 -11.63 -12.20 4.60
C ARG A 580 -11.08 -11.66 3.27
N VAL A 581 -11.30 -10.40 3.02
CA VAL A 581 -10.63 -9.69 1.93
C VAL A 581 -9.28 -9.22 2.47
N LYS A 582 -8.19 -9.63 1.83
CA LYS A 582 -6.88 -9.00 2.07
C LYS A 582 -6.97 -7.60 1.49
N THR A 583 -6.97 -6.60 2.35
CA THR A 583 -6.82 -5.19 1.99
C THR A 583 -5.44 -4.92 1.42
#